data_a41fdf28da714a59601ade8f0b3a0577
#
_entry.id   a41fdf28da714a59601ade8f0b3a0577
#
_cell.length_a   1.000
_cell.length_b   1.000
_cell.length_c   1.000
_cell.angle_alpha   90.00
_cell.angle_beta   90.00
_cell.angle_gamma   90.00
#
_symmetry.space_group_name_H-M   'P 1'
#
loop_
_entity.id
_entity.type
_entity.pdbx_description
1 polymer ?
#
loop_
_entity_poly.entity_id
_entity_poly.type
_entity_poly.pdbx_seq_one_letter_code
_entity_poly.pdbx_strand_id
1 'polypeptide(L)'
;MSWSWQRRWCGGIEAVIFDVAGTLLDFGSCAPAGVFVEVFAAEGVAISLAEARGPMGAEKRQHVRELLFSPAIAARFAARRGRQPDETDVDRLYAAFVPAQLACLARYGELVPGALETCRVLRARGVKLAANTGYSRDMLEVCLAEARRQGLELDDAVAASDVPRARPRPAMCLLNAARLAVSDVTACLKVDDTVPGIEEGLAAGMWTVAVAVSGNEVGLPLAEWQALPATEQARLRARAVDRLARAGAHLVADSVADLPAAVAAIEARLARGERP
;
A
#
# COMPACT_ATOMS: atom_id res chain seq x y z
N MET A 1 8.92 40.90 -21.22
CA MET A 1 7.78 39.97 -21.25
C MET A 1 8.31 38.59 -20.94
N SER A 2 7.88 37.97 -19.83
CA SER A 2 8.23 36.58 -19.51
C SER A 2 7.20 35.66 -20.15
N TRP A 3 7.67 34.71 -20.93
CA TRP A 3 6.82 33.66 -21.50
C TRP A 3 6.85 32.46 -20.53
N SER A 4 5.67 31.96 -20.09
CA SER A 4 5.55 30.67 -19.39
C SER A 4 4.65 29.75 -20.20
N TRP A 5 5.17 28.60 -20.63
CA TRP A 5 4.38 27.54 -21.24
C TRP A 5 4.28 26.38 -20.27
N GLN A 6 3.08 25.86 -20.06
CA GLN A 6 2.86 24.68 -19.25
C GLN A 6 2.23 23.58 -20.11
N ARG A 7 2.92 22.45 -20.22
CA ARG A 7 2.33 21.25 -20.81
C ARG A 7 1.20 20.78 -19.89
N ARG A 8 0.04 20.48 -20.49
CA ARG A 8 -1.11 19.90 -19.78
C ARG A 8 -1.45 18.57 -20.43
N TRP A 9 -1.63 17.55 -19.61
CA TRP A 9 -2.28 16.33 -20.05
C TRP A 9 -3.79 16.59 -20.14
N CYS A 10 -4.39 16.23 -21.26
CA CYS A 10 -5.83 16.42 -21.52
C CYS A 10 -6.50 15.08 -21.87
N GLY A 11 -5.77 13.96 -21.77
CA GLY A 11 -6.31 12.61 -21.96
C GLY A 11 -6.93 12.04 -20.68
N GLY A 12 -7.45 10.82 -20.77
CA GLY A 12 -7.90 10.04 -19.62
C GLY A 12 -6.75 9.44 -18.81
N ILE A 13 -7.06 8.64 -17.82
CA ILE A 13 -6.08 7.84 -17.07
C ILE A 13 -5.52 6.75 -18.00
N GLU A 14 -4.20 6.68 -18.12
CA GLU A 14 -3.48 5.68 -18.93
C GLU A 14 -3.04 4.47 -18.08
N ALA A 15 -2.75 4.69 -16.82
CA ALA A 15 -2.26 3.63 -15.94
C ALA A 15 -2.80 3.77 -14.50
N VAL A 16 -3.08 2.62 -13.88
CA VAL A 16 -3.35 2.52 -12.45
C VAL A 16 -2.27 1.66 -11.81
N ILE A 17 -1.66 2.19 -10.76
CA ILE A 17 -0.59 1.55 -9.99
C ILE A 17 -1.16 1.24 -8.61
N PHE A 18 -1.38 -0.03 -8.33
CA PHE A 18 -1.96 -0.51 -7.08
C PHE A 18 -0.88 -0.82 -6.05
N ASP A 19 -1.17 -0.60 -4.77
CA ASP A 19 -0.54 -1.41 -3.73
C ASP A 19 -1.08 -2.84 -3.78
N VAL A 20 -0.46 -3.75 -3.02
CA VAL A 20 -0.78 -5.17 -3.03
C VAL A 20 -1.65 -5.55 -1.83
N ALA A 21 -1.08 -5.55 -0.61
CA ALA A 21 -1.74 -6.04 0.60
C ALA A 21 -2.72 -4.99 1.17
N GLY A 22 -4.00 -5.32 1.28
CA GLY A 22 -5.04 -4.38 1.70
C GLY A 22 -5.70 -3.63 0.53
N THR A 23 -5.09 -3.69 -0.66
CA THR A 23 -5.59 -3.04 -1.88
C THR A 23 -6.08 -4.06 -2.90
N LEU A 24 -5.21 -4.93 -3.42
CA LEU A 24 -5.58 -6.00 -4.37
C LEU A 24 -5.81 -7.36 -3.69
N LEU A 25 -4.99 -7.68 -2.70
CA LEU A 25 -4.99 -8.93 -1.93
C LEU A 25 -5.06 -8.63 -0.43
N ASP A 26 -5.32 -9.66 0.39
CA ASP A 26 -5.22 -9.58 1.86
C ASP A 26 -6.08 -8.47 2.46
N PHE A 27 -7.40 -8.62 2.39
CA PHE A 27 -8.33 -7.65 3.00
C PHE A 27 -7.95 -7.41 4.48
N GLY A 28 -7.71 -6.14 4.84
CA GLY A 28 -7.24 -5.72 6.14
C GLY A 28 -5.72 -5.66 6.29
N SER A 29 -4.94 -6.01 5.25
CA SER A 29 -3.47 -6.06 5.32
C SER A 29 -2.98 -6.82 6.57
N CYS A 30 -3.48 -8.06 6.74
CA CYS A 30 -3.34 -8.84 7.97
C CYS A 30 -2.04 -9.65 8.02
N ALA A 31 -1.56 -10.14 6.88
CA ALA A 31 -0.35 -10.97 6.81
C ALA A 31 0.87 -10.35 7.48
N PRO A 32 1.30 -9.12 7.14
CA PRO A 32 2.53 -8.57 7.72
C PRO A 32 2.37 -8.20 9.20
N ALA A 33 1.19 -7.74 9.62
CA ALA A 33 0.98 -7.30 11.00
C ALA A 33 1.16 -8.43 12.02
N GLY A 34 0.63 -9.61 11.74
CA GLY A 34 0.79 -10.80 12.57
C GLY A 34 2.26 -11.24 12.69
N VAL A 35 2.96 -11.28 11.56
CA VAL A 35 4.37 -11.70 11.52
C VAL A 35 5.28 -10.75 12.32
N PHE A 36 5.05 -9.43 12.29
CA PHE A 36 5.81 -8.51 13.15
C PHE A 36 5.59 -8.83 14.62
N VAL A 37 4.35 -9.07 15.05
CA VAL A 37 4.06 -9.44 16.45
C VAL A 37 4.79 -10.73 16.86
N GLU A 38 4.77 -11.75 16.03
CA GLU A 38 5.44 -13.03 16.28
C GLU A 38 6.96 -12.87 16.38
N VAL A 39 7.58 -12.16 15.44
CA VAL A 39 9.04 -11.98 15.39
C VAL A 39 9.55 -11.17 16.58
N PHE A 40 8.86 -10.10 16.95
CA PHE A 40 9.22 -9.34 18.15
C PHE A 40 9.00 -10.14 19.44
N ALA A 41 7.92 -10.92 19.53
CA ALA A 41 7.66 -11.78 20.67
C ALA A 41 8.72 -12.87 20.86
N ALA A 42 9.25 -13.44 19.75
CA ALA A 42 10.35 -14.41 19.79
C ALA A 42 11.64 -13.82 20.40
N GLU A 43 11.85 -12.50 20.26
CA GLU A 43 12.93 -11.77 20.92
C GLU A 43 12.63 -11.36 22.37
N GLY A 44 11.44 -11.71 22.87
CA GLY A 44 10.97 -11.31 24.20
C GLY A 44 10.52 -9.86 24.31
N VAL A 45 10.21 -9.23 23.18
CA VAL A 45 9.73 -7.85 23.08
C VAL A 45 8.29 -7.88 22.58
N ALA A 46 7.31 -7.81 23.47
CA ALA A 46 5.90 -7.79 23.06
C ALA A 46 5.54 -6.48 22.35
N ILE A 47 4.89 -6.59 21.19
CA ILE A 47 4.27 -5.46 20.51
C ILE A 47 2.80 -5.81 20.22
N SER A 48 1.93 -4.79 20.19
CA SER A 48 0.54 -4.96 19.81
C SER A 48 0.36 -4.93 18.29
N LEU A 49 -0.76 -5.46 17.78
CA LEU A 49 -1.13 -5.30 16.36
C LEU A 49 -1.24 -3.83 15.95
N ALA A 50 -1.72 -2.97 16.84
CA ALA A 50 -1.81 -1.53 16.57
C ALA A 50 -0.43 -0.89 16.38
N GLU A 51 0.57 -1.27 17.22
CA GLU A 51 1.95 -0.83 17.02
C GLU A 51 2.53 -1.40 15.74
N ALA A 52 2.36 -2.70 15.47
CA ALA A 52 2.83 -3.35 14.25
C ALA A 52 2.30 -2.68 12.97
N ARG A 53 1.08 -2.13 13.00
CA ARG A 53 0.45 -1.44 11.87
C ARG A 53 0.93 0.01 11.66
N GLY A 54 1.59 0.61 12.63
CA GLY A 54 2.00 2.03 12.56
C GLY A 54 2.78 2.37 11.28
N PRO A 55 3.92 1.71 11.01
CA PRO A 55 4.75 1.96 9.83
C PRO A 55 4.29 1.17 8.57
N MET A 56 3.06 0.65 8.52
CA MET A 56 2.60 -0.16 7.38
C MET A 56 2.73 0.63 6.06
N GLY A 57 3.06 -0.08 4.99
CA GLY A 57 3.34 0.51 3.69
C GLY A 57 4.81 0.83 3.44
N ALA A 58 5.62 1.01 4.48
CA ALA A 58 7.06 1.19 4.35
C ALA A 58 7.77 -0.09 3.85
N GLU A 59 8.98 0.06 3.33
CA GLU A 59 9.90 -1.05 3.06
C GLU A 59 10.14 -1.85 4.35
N LYS A 60 10.23 -3.20 4.27
CA LYS A 60 10.09 -4.05 5.46
C LYS A 60 11.23 -3.93 6.47
N ARG A 61 12.47 -3.72 6.02
CA ARG A 61 13.58 -3.45 6.94
C ARG A 61 13.40 -2.10 7.65
N GLN A 62 12.97 -1.09 6.91
CA GLN A 62 12.65 0.23 7.47
C GLN A 62 11.48 0.14 8.46
N HIS A 63 10.46 -0.66 8.16
CA HIS A 63 9.34 -0.92 9.06
C HIS A 63 9.82 -1.53 10.40
N VAL A 64 10.66 -2.58 10.35
CA VAL A 64 11.30 -3.16 11.57
C VAL A 64 12.04 -2.07 12.34
N ARG A 65 12.81 -1.23 11.64
CA ARG A 65 13.57 -0.15 12.23
C ARG A 65 12.68 0.85 12.96
N GLU A 66 11.62 1.31 12.32
CA GLU A 66 10.67 2.27 12.92
C GLU A 66 9.96 1.71 14.14
N LEU A 67 9.57 0.43 14.10
CA LEU A 67 9.03 -0.26 15.27
C LEU A 67 10.05 -0.31 16.41
N LEU A 68 11.25 -0.82 16.13
CA LEU A 68 12.27 -1.07 17.15
C LEU A 68 12.74 0.21 17.84
N PHE A 69 12.87 1.31 17.08
CA PHE A 69 13.28 2.61 17.62
C PHE A 69 12.13 3.48 18.12
N SER A 70 10.87 3.02 18.04
CA SER A 70 9.78 3.75 18.67
C SER A 70 9.96 3.78 20.19
N PRO A 71 9.68 4.90 20.88
CA PRO A 71 10.02 5.06 22.30
C PRO A 71 9.51 3.92 23.19
N ALA A 72 8.27 3.47 22.99
CA ALA A 72 7.66 2.42 23.80
C ALA A 72 8.29 1.03 23.56
N ILE A 73 8.60 0.69 22.31
CA ILE A 73 9.21 -0.60 21.95
C ILE A 73 10.69 -0.59 22.34
N ALA A 74 11.42 0.50 22.08
CA ALA A 74 12.81 0.65 22.48
C ALA A 74 12.99 0.49 24.01
N ALA A 75 12.09 1.05 24.82
CA ALA A 75 12.10 0.87 26.26
C ALA A 75 11.87 -0.60 26.68
N ARG A 76 10.93 -1.31 26.04
CA ARG A 76 10.70 -2.76 26.27
C ARG A 76 11.91 -3.59 25.86
N PHE A 77 12.54 -3.26 24.73
CA PHE A 77 13.77 -3.89 24.25
C PHE A 77 14.91 -3.67 25.27
N ALA A 78 15.12 -2.44 25.71
CA ALA A 78 16.17 -2.11 26.67
C ALA A 78 15.98 -2.82 28.01
N ALA A 79 14.75 -2.89 28.52
CA ALA A 79 14.43 -3.64 29.73
C ALA A 79 14.73 -5.15 29.58
N ARG A 80 14.53 -5.71 28.39
CA ARG A 80 14.79 -7.13 28.11
C ARG A 80 16.25 -7.46 27.87
N ARG A 81 17.00 -6.56 27.19
CA ARG A 81 18.36 -6.79 26.71
C ARG A 81 19.46 -6.08 27.51
N GLY A 82 19.08 -5.17 28.42
CA GLY A 82 20.01 -4.36 29.22
C GLY A 82 20.76 -3.28 28.42
N ARG A 83 20.37 -3.02 27.17
CA ARG A 83 20.94 -1.99 26.30
C ARG A 83 19.89 -1.44 25.32
N GLN A 84 20.15 -0.27 24.76
CA GLN A 84 19.32 0.28 23.68
C GLN A 84 19.46 -0.56 22.40
N PRO A 85 18.43 -0.59 21.54
CA PRO A 85 18.50 -1.23 20.24
C PRO A 85 19.47 -0.51 19.30
N ASP A 86 20.05 -1.26 18.37
CA ASP A 86 20.92 -0.76 17.30
C ASP A 86 20.57 -1.34 15.93
N GLU A 87 21.28 -0.94 14.87
CA GLU A 87 21.02 -1.41 13.50
C GLU A 87 21.26 -2.93 13.33
N THR A 88 22.12 -3.54 14.15
CA THR A 88 22.34 -5.00 14.13
C THR A 88 21.09 -5.75 14.60
N ASP A 89 20.35 -5.18 15.56
CA ASP A 89 19.08 -5.73 16.00
C ASP A 89 18.00 -5.62 14.91
N VAL A 90 18.01 -4.51 14.14
CA VAL A 90 17.15 -4.36 12.98
C VAL A 90 17.40 -5.45 11.94
N ASP A 91 18.69 -5.68 11.60
CA ASP A 91 19.07 -6.69 10.62
C ASP A 91 18.67 -8.10 11.07
N ARG A 92 18.86 -8.41 12.36
CA ARG A 92 18.48 -9.70 12.95
C ARG A 92 16.96 -9.92 12.94
N LEU A 93 16.18 -8.93 13.35
CA LEU A 93 14.70 -8.99 13.32
C LEU A 93 14.20 -9.10 11.88
N TYR A 94 14.78 -8.35 10.96
CA TYR A 94 14.42 -8.41 9.54
C TYR A 94 14.75 -9.78 8.93
N ALA A 95 15.92 -10.35 9.26
CA ALA A 95 16.30 -11.69 8.82
C ALA A 95 15.35 -12.78 9.33
N ALA A 96 14.76 -12.60 10.54
CA ALA A 96 13.73 -13.49 11.06
C ALA A 96 12.36 -13.24 10.41
N PHE A 97 12.03 -11.99 10.09
CA PHE A 97 10.77 -11.60 9.47
C PHE A 97 10.60 -12.18 8.06
N VAL A 98 11.63 -12.14 7.22
CA VAL A 98 11.53 -12.55 5.80
C VAL A 98 10.99 -13.98 5.63
N PRO A 99 11.60 -15.02 6.23
CA PRO A 99 11.09 -16.39 6.07
C PRO A 99 9.71 -16.60 6.69
N ALA A 100 9.42 -15.96 7.82
CA ALA A 100 8.10 -16.05 8.46
C ALA A 100 7.02 -15.42 7.58
N GLN A 101 7.29 -14.27 6.97
CA GLN A 101 6.38 -13.60 6.06
C GLN A 101 6.14 -14.46 4.80
N LEU A 102 7.19 -14.98 4.16
CA LEU A 102 7.07 -15.84 2.98
C LEU A 102 6.23 -17.11 3.26
N ALA A 103 6.40 -17.70 4.43
CA ALA A 103 5.65 -18.90 4.83
C ALA A 103 4.14 -18.65 5.02
N CYS A 104 3.72 -17.42 5.30
CA CYS A 104 2.32 -17.11 5.52
C CYS A 104 1.62 -16.44 4.33
N LEU A 105 2.35 -15.79 3.40
CA LEU A 105 1.77 -14.94 2.35
C LEU A 105 0.70 -15.64 1.50
N ALA A 106 0.91 -16.88 1.09
CA ALA A 106 -0.06 -17.62 0.28
C ALA A 106 -1.42 -17.79 0.98
N ARG A 107 -1.45 -17.86 2.31
CA ARG A 107 -2.70 -17.97 3.09
C ARG A 107 -3.51 -16.68 3.11
N TYR A 108 -2.87 -15.56 2.81
CA TYR A 108 -3.48 -14.23 2.71
C TYR A 108 -3.59 -13.75 1.25
N GLY A 109 -3.45 -14.69 0.29
CA GLY A 109 -3.45 -14.39 -1.14
C GLY A 109 -4.82 -14.19 -1.76
N GLU A 110 -5.92 -14.17 -0.98
CA GLU A 110 -7.27 -13.93 -1.50
C GLU A 110 -7.38 -12.50 -2.03
N LEU A 111 -7.99 -12.36 -3.22
CA LEU A 111 -8.29 -11.05 -3.80
C LEU A 111 -9.28 -10.27 -2.93
N VAL A 112 -9.03 -9.00 -2.76
CA VAL A 112 -10.01 -8.08 -2.18
C VAL A 112 -11.28 -8.11 -3.06
N PRO A 113 -12.49 -8.22 -2.47
CA PRO A 113 -13.73 -8.26 -3.24
C PRO A 113 -13.83 -7.11 -4.25
N GLY A 114 -14.12 -7.45 -5.50
CA GLY A 114 -14.21 -6.50 -6.60
C GLY A 114 -12.89 -6.21 -7.32
N ALA A 115 -11.72 -6.63 -6.81
CA ALA A 115 -10.42 -6.34 -7.44
C ALA A 115 -10.33 -6.86 -8.88
N LEU A 116 -10.71 -8.12 -9.11
CA LEU A 116 -10.67 -8.72 -10.45
C LEU A 116 -11.60 -8.00 -11.43
N GLU A 117 -12.82 -7.69 -11.00
CA GLU A 117 -13.79 -7.01 -11.86
C GLU A 117 -13.34 -5.57 -12.19
N THR A 118 -12.86 -4.84 -11.19
CA THR A 118 -12.29 -3.51 -11.38
C THR A 118 -11.14 -3.53 -12.39
N CYS A 119 -10.21 -4.47 -12.26
CA CYS A 119 -9.10 -4.62 -13.21
C CYS A 119 -9.59 -4.94 -14.63
N ARG A 120 -10.62 -5.77 -14.79
CA ARG A 120 -11.26 -6.07 -16.09
C ARG A 120 -11.89 -4.82 -16.71
N VAL A 121 -12.64 -4.06 -15.93
CA VAL A 121 -13.28 -2.80 -16.38
C VAL A 121 -12.22 -1.78 -16.84
N LEU A 122 -11.17 -1.59 -16.07
CA LEU A 122 -10.09 -0.67 -16.42
C LEU A 122 -9.34 -1.12 -17.68
N ARG A 123 -9.02 -2.42 -17.79
CA ARG A 123 -8.34 -3.00 -18.95
C ARG A 123 -9.18 -2.90 -20.22
N ALA A 124 -10.49 -3.10 -20.14
CA ALA A 124 -11.41 -2.92 -21.27
C ALA A 124 -11.44 -1.47 -21.79
N ARG A 125 -11.03 -0.50 -20.98
CA ARG A 125 -10.88 0.91 -21.35
C ARG A 125 -9.46 1.24 -21.87
N GLY A 126 -8.57 0.25 -21.99
CA GLY A 126 -7.18 0.42 -22.42
C GLY A 126 -6.25 0.95 -21.32
N VAL A 127 -6.69 0.97 -20.05
CA VAL A 127 -5.88 1.38 -18.91
C VAL A 127 -4.89 0.28 -18.56
N LYS A 128 -3.61 0.61 -18.46
CA LYS A 128 -2.54 -0.30 -18.04
C LYS A 128 -2.58 -0.49 -16.52
N LEU A 129 -2.31 -1.71 -16.06
CA LEU A 129 -2.43 -2.09 -14.66
C LEU A 129 -1.07 -2.51 -14.11
N ALA A 130 -0.59 -1.84 -13.09
CA ALA A 130 0.64 -2.21 -12.41
C ALA A 130 0.43 -2.32 -10.90
N ALA A 131 1.40 -2.94 -10.22
CA ALA A 131 1.49 -2.87 -8.76
C ALA A 131 2.86 -2.37 -8.30
N ASN A 132 2.90 -1.79 -7.10
CA ASN A 132 4.13 -1.67 -6.34
C ASN A 132 3.88 -1.87 -4.84
N THR A 133 4.89 -2.33 -4.12
CA THR A 133 4.73 -2.74 -2.73
C THR A 133 5.99 -2.53 -1.90
N GLY A 134 5.82 -2.32 -0.60
CA GLY A 134 6.90 -2.34 0.38
C GLY A 134 7.51 -3.74 0.63
N TYR A 135 7.01 -4.77 -0.05
CA TYR A 135 7.58 -6.12 -0.02
C TYR A 135 8.88 -6.23 -0.82
N SER A 136 9.71 -7.24 -0.49
CA SER A 136 10.81 -7.66 -1.36
C SER A 136 10.30 -8.33 -2.62
N ARG A 137 11.19 -8.51 -3.61
CA ARG A 137 10.84 -9.20 -4.87
C ARG A 137 10.28 -10.60 -4.62
N ASP A 138 10.90 -11.40 -3.76
CA ASP A 138 10.44 -12.76 -3.46
C ASP A 138 9.03 -12.78 -2.84
N MET A 139 8.73 -11.86 -1.96
CA MET A 139 7.39 -11.71 -1.38
C MET A 139 6.36 -11.28 -2.42
N LEU A 140 6.72 -10.34 -3.30
CA LEU A 140 5.86 -9.88 -4.38
C LEU A 140 5.54 -11.01 -5.36
N GLU A 141 6.51 -11.86 -5.70
CA GLU A 141 6.27 -13.00 -6.61
C GLU A 141 5.26 -14.00 -6.03
N VAL A 142 5.26 -14.24 -4.72
CA VAL A 142 4.21 -15.06 -4.07
C VAL A 142 2.84 -14.40 -4.24
N CYS A 143 2.73 -13.10 -3.99
CA CYS A 143 1.48 -12.36 -4.17
C CYS A 143 0.98 -12.38 -5.62
N LEU A 144 1.88 -12.18 -6.59
CA LEU A 144 1.55 -12.22 -8.02
C LEU A 144 1.12 -13.63 -8.47
N ALA A 145 1.73 -14.68 -7.93
CA ALA A 145 1.32 -16.06 -8.20
C ALA A 145 -0.11 -16.31 -7.72
N GLU A 146 -0.45 -15.86 -6.51
CA GLU A 146 -1.81 -15.99 -5.97
C GLU A 146 -2.83 -15.13 -6.74
N ALA A 147 -2.46 -13.93 -7.17
CA ALA A 147 -3.31 -13.08 -8.01
C ALA A 147 -3.60 -13.76 -9.36
N ARG A 148 -2.56 -14.30 -10.04
CA ARG A 148 -2.71 -15.03 -11.32
C ARG A 148 -3.57 -16.28 -11.16
N ARG A 149 -3.42 -17.04 -10.08
CA ARG A 149 -4.26 -18.21 -9.79
C ARG A 149 -5.75 -17.86 -9.76
N GLN A 150 -6.08 -16.64 -9.35
CA GLN A 150 -7.45 -16.10 -9.31
C GLN A 150 -7.85 -15.32 -10.57
N GLY A 151 -6.99 -15.31 -11.61
CA GLY A 151 -7.26 -14.69 -12.91
C GLY A 151 -6.94 -13.18 -12.99
N LEU A 152 -6.23 -12.64 -12.01
CA LEU A 152 -5.77 -11.25 -12.06
C LEU A 152 -4.33 -11.20 -12.56
N GLU A 153 -4.13 -10.54 -13.69
CA GLU A 153 -2.82 -10.28 -14.29
C GLU A 153 -2.53 -8.79 -14.31
N LEU A 154 -1.27 -8.42 -14.11
CA LEU A 154 -0.78 -7.05 -14.16
C LEU A 154 0.25 -6.89 -15.28
N ASP A 155 0.33 -5.69 -15.85
CA ASP A 155 1.25 -5.39 -16.96
C ASP A 155 2.67 -5.11 -16.43
N ASP A 156 2.80 -4.67 -15.16
CA ASP A 156 4.08 -4.49 -14.45
C ASP A 156 3.92 -4.64 -12.95
N ALA A 157 5.00 -4.98 -12.25
CA ALA A 157 5.03 -5.00 -10.79
C ALA A 157 6.43 -4.68 -10.26
N VAL A 158 6.51 -3.77 -9.28
CA VAL A 158 7.76 -3.27 -8.67
C VAL A 158 7.76 -3.55 -7.17
N ALA A 159 8.82 -4.17 -6.68
CA ALA A 159 9.08 -4.39 -5.27
C ALA A 159 9.94 -3.27 -4.66
N ALA A 160 9.88 -3.10 -3.35
CA ALA A 160 10.76 -2.15 -2.65
C ALA A 160 12.25 -2.43 -2.89
N SER A 161 12.64 -3.70 -3.06
CA SER A 161 14.01 -4.11 -3.37
C SER A 161 14.48 -3.79 -4.79
N ASP A 162 13.60 -3.38 -5.71
CA ASP A 162 13.95 -3.05 -7.09
C ASP A 162 14.45 -1.62 -7.26
N VAL A 163 14.35 -0.82 -6.22
CA VAL A 163 14.72 0.59 -6.25
C VAL A 163 15.66 0.96 -5.09
N PRO A 164 16.54 1.94 -5.27
CA PRO A 164 17.46 2.34 -4.19
C PRO A 164 16.77 2.92 -2.95
N ARG A 165 15.60 3.53 -3.12
CA ARG A 165 14.78 4.11 -2.04
C ARG A 165 13.32 3.93 -2.35
N ALA A 166 12.65 3.08 -1.57
CA ALA A 166 11.21 2.86 -1.65
C ALA A 166 10.41 3.96 -0.92
N ARG A 167 9.14 3.69 -0.64
CA ARG A 167 8.20 4.60 0.02
C ARG A 167 8.77 5.29 1.25
N PRO A 168 8.41 6.55 1.45
CA PRO A 168 7.46 7.39 0.70
C PRO A 168 8.08 8.07 -0.55
N ARG A 169 9.27 7.66 -1.00
CA ARG A 169 9.93 8.20 -2.19
C ARG A 169 9.26 7.66 -3.46
N PRO A 170 9.24 8.45 -4.57
CA PRO A 170 8.43 8.14 -5.75
C PRO A 170 9.01 7.07 -6.67
N ALA A 171 10.15 6.47 -6.33
CA ALA A 171 10.95 5.67 -7.26
C ALA A 171 10.18 4.48 -7.86
N MET A 172 9.37 3.76 -7.06
CA MET A 172 8.62 2.62 -7.58
C MET A 172 7.49 3.07 -8.52
N CYS A 173 6.73 4.11 -8.17
CA CYS A 173 5.71 4.68 -9.03
C CYS A 173 6.28 5.17 -10.36
N LEU A 174 7.42 5.88 -10.34
CA LEU A 174 8.10 6.36 -11.54
C LEU A 174 8.65 5.21 -12.39
N LEU A 175 9.14 4.14 -11.76
CA LEU A 175 9.61 2.95 -12.46
C LEU A 175 8.45 2.21 -13.15
N ASN A 176 7.29 2.03 -12.48
CA ASN A 176 6.08 1.52 -13.12
C ASN A 176 5.67 2.40 -14.32
N ALA A 177 5.60 3.72 -14.15
CA ALA A 177 5.23 4.64 -15.22
C ALA A 177 6.16 4.52 -16.44
N ALA A 178 7.47 4.42 -16.21
CA ALA A 178 8.46 4.25 -17.26
C ALA A 178 8.32 2.91 -18.00
N ARG A 179 8.15 1.80 -17.27
CA ARG A 179 7.97 0.46 -17.86
C ARG A 179 6.66 0.33 -18.62
N LEU A 180 5.60 0.98 -18.15
CA LEU A 180 4.32 1.03 -18.82
C LEU A 180 4.31 2.02 -20.01
N ALA A 181 5.37 2.78 -20.22
CA ALA A 181 5.47 3.80 -21.27
C ALA A 181 4.27 4.75 -21.29
N VAL A 182 3.92 5.31 -20.12
CA VAL A 182 2.86 6.31 -20.01
C VAL A 182 3.30 7.65 -20.57
N SER A 183 2.37 8.41 -21.12
CA SER A 183 2.66 9.69 -21.79
C SER A 183 2.99 10.82 -20.81
N ASP A 184 2.38 10.80 -19.62
CA ASP A 184 2.53 11.82 -18.58
C ASP A 184 2.21 11.20 -17.21
N VAL A 185 2.96 11.55 -16.17
CA VAL A 185 2.70 11.04 -14.80
C VAL A 185 1.34 11.47 -14.26
N THR A 186 0.79 12.59 -14.73
CA THR A 186 -0.56 13.05 -14.40
C THR A 186 -1.66 12.20 -15.03
N ALA A 187 -1.32 11.32 -15.99
CA ALA A 187 -2.18 10.27 -16.53
C ALA A 187 -2.16 8.99 -15.66
N CYS A 188 -1.41 8.99 -14.57
CA CYS A 188 -1.33 7.85 -13.65
C CYS A 188 -2.14 8.07 -12.39
N LEU A 189 -2.68 6.97 -11.88
CA LEU A 189 -3.38 6.89 -10.61
C LEU A 189 -2.67 5.91 -9.69
N LYS A 190 -2.25 6.35 -8.50
CA LYS A 190 -1.79 5.47 -7.42
C LYS A 190 -2.98 5.13 -6.51
N VAL A 191 -3.16 3.84 -6.24
CA VAL A 191 -4.17 3.31 -5.31
C VAL A 191 -3.45 2.63 -4.16
N ASP A 192 -3.74 3.04 -2.93
CA ASP A 192 -3.05 2.52 -1.74
C ASP A 192 -3.93 2.61 -0.49
N ASP A 193 -3.67 1.78 0.50
CA ASP A 193 -4.36 1.75 1.79
C ASP A 193 -3.55 2.35 2.95
N THR A 194 -2.36 2.89 2.65
CA THR A 194 -1.40 3.36 3.65
C THR A 194 -0.95 4.80 3.39
N VAL A 195 -0.61 5.52 4.48
CA VAL A 195 -0.05 6.88 4.38
C VAL A 195 1.22 6.90 3.51
N PRO A 196 2.25 6.02 3.73
CA PRO A 196 3.45 6.05 2.89
C PRO A 196 3.20 5.78 1.39
N GLY A 197 2.17 5.00 1.06
CA GLY A 197 1.83 4.75 -0.34
C GLY A 197 1.10 5.91 -1.00
N ILE A 198 0.26 6.64 -0.26
CA ILE A 198 -0.34 7.89 -0.74
C ILE A 198 0.74 8.96 -0.95
N GLU A 199 1.64 9.13 0.02
CA GLU A 199 2.77 10.06 -0.09
C GLU A 199 3.69 9.72 -1.28
N GLU A 200 3.91 8.43 -1.58
CA GLU A 200 4.65 7.97 -2.77
C GLU A 200 4.00 8.46 -4.06
N GLY A 201 2.67 8.28 -4.20
CA GLY A 201 1.93 8.72 -5.38
C GLY A 201 1.96 10.23 -5.56
N LEU A 202 1.76 10.99 -4.48
CA LEU A 202 1.86 12.45 -4.47
C LEU A 202 3.27 12.92 -4.86
N ALA A 203 4.31 12.31 -4.28
CA ALA A 203 5.71 12.63 -4.61
C ALA A 203 6.07 12.30 -6.08
N ALA A 204 5.37 11.32 -6.69
CA ALA A 204 5.50 11.00 -8.10
C ALA A 204 4.76 11.97 -9.03
N GLY A 205 3.94 12.89 -8.49
CA GLY A 205 3.09 13.78 -9.28
C GLY A 205 1.89 13.06 -9.91
N MET A 206 1.40 12.01 -9.28
CA MET A 206 0.27 11.20 -9.73
C MET A 206 -1.00 11.52 -8.94
N TRP A 207 -2.15 11.26 -9.53
CA TRP A 207 -3.39 11.19 -8.76
C TRP A 207 -3.33 10.06 -7.73
N THR A 208 -4.00 10.26 -6.60
CA THR A 208 -4.03 9.25 -5.52
C THR A 208 -5.45 8.96 -5.10
N VAL A 209 -5.77 7.67 -5.00
CA VAL A 209 -7.00 7.17 -4.37
C VAL A 209 -6.61 6.28 -3.20
N ALA A 210 -7.07 6.63 -2.02
CA ALA A 210 -6.89 5.77 -0.85
C ALA A 210 -8.05 4.77 -0.74
N VAL A 211 -7.77 3.55 -0.26
CA VAL A 211 -8.79 2.56 0.10
C VAL A 211 -8.83 2.39 1.62
N ALA A 212 -9.95 2.77 2.23
CA ALA A 212 -10.05 2.94 3.67
C ALA A 212 -10.44 1.66 4.41
N VAL A 213 -11.42 0.92 3.86
CA VAL A 213 -12.05 -0.21 4.57
C VAL A 213 -11.28 -1.50 4.34
N SER A 214 -10.91 -1.79 3.09
CA SER A 214 -10.18 -3.03 2.78
C SER A 214 -8.73 -3.03 3.26
N GLY A 215 -8.22 -1.91 3.76
CA GLY A 215 -6.81 -1.70 4.03
C GLY A 215 -6.39 -1.71 5.49
N ASN A 216 -5.15 -1.31 5.69
CA ASN A 216 -4.45 -1.28 6.98
C ASN A 216 -5.14 -0.43 8.05
N GLU A 217 -5.81 0.67 7.66
CA GLU A 217 -6.36 1.62 8.62
C GLU A 217 -7.56 1.07 9.40
N VAL A 218 -8.37 0.20 8.79
CA VAL A 218 -9.36 -0.62 9.49
C VAL A 218 -8.68 -1.86 10.07
N GLY A 219 -7.88 -2.58 9.28
CA GLY A 219 -6.99 -3.63 9.74
C GLY A 219 -7.68 -4.89 10.23
N LEU A 220 -8.88 -5.19 9.74
CA LEU A 220 -9.64 -6.38 10.07
C LEU A 220 -9.78 -7.31 8.86
N PRO A 221 -9.73 -8.63 9.04
CA PRO A 221 -10.12 -9.56 7.99
C PRO A 221 -11.56 -9.31 7.54
N LEU A 222 -11.88 -9.65 6.28
CA LEU A 222 -13.21 -9.42 5.69
C LEU A 222 -14.35 -9.98 6.54
N ALA A 223 -14.20 -11.21 7.04
CA ALA A 223 -15.24 -11.85 7.86
C ALA A 223 -15.49 -11.11 9.19
N GLU A 224 -14.43 -10.61 9.83
CA GLU A 224 -14.55 -9.83 11.06
C GLU A 224 -15.20 -8.47 10.76
N TRP A 225 -14.77 -7.79 9.70
CA TRP A 225 -15.38 -6.55 9.26
C TRP A 225 -16.88 -6.70 9.01
N GLN A 226 -17.28 -7.75 8.29
CA GLN A 226 -18.70 -8.01 7.98
C GLN A 226 -19.54 -8.37 9.22
N ALA A 227 -18.92 -8.95 10.24
CA ALA A 227 -19.60 -9.29 11.50
C ALA A 227 -19.78 -8.12 12.46
N LEU A 228 -19.13 -6.98 12.20
CA LEU A 228 -19.26 -5.80 13.07
C LEU A 228 -20.64 -5.15 12.96
N PRO A 229 -21.17 -4.59 14.07
CA PRO A 229 -22.33 -3.70 14.03
C PRO A 229 -22.08 -2.50 13.10
N ALA A 230 -23.11 -2.04 12.38
CA ALA A 230 -23.02 -0.92 11.45
C ALA A 230 -22.45 0.36 12.06
N THR A 231 -22.75 0.63 13.34
CA THR A 231 -22.20 1.77 14.09
C THR A 231 -20.68 1.67 14.26
N GLU A 232 -20.15 0.48 14.50
CA GLU A 232 -18.71 0.26 14.64
C GLU A 232 -18.01 0.30 13.30
N GLN A 233 -18.61 -0.28 12.25
CA GLN A 233 -18.12 -0.12 10.87
C GLN A 233 -18.03 1.37 10.50
N ALA A 234 -19.08 2.15 10.75
CA ALA A 234 -19.09 3.58 10.46
C ALA A 234 -17.99 4.34 11.22
N ARG A 235 -17.76 4.01 12.49
CA ARG A 235 -16.73 4.61 13.33
C ARG A 235 -15.32 4.30 12.81
N LEU A 236 -15.03 3.04 12.50
CA LEU A 236 -13.71 2.61 11.98
C LEU A 236 -13.46 3.21 10.60
N ARG A 237 -14.47 3.17 9.71
CA ARG A 237 -14.42 3.79 8.39
C ARG A 237 -14.11 5.29 8.47
N ALA A 238 -14.81 6.03 9.33
CA ALA A 238 -14.61 7.46 9.47
C ALA A 238 -13.17 7.81 9.91
N ARG A 239 -12.61 7.03 10.86
CA ARG A 239 -11.23 7.19 11.30
C ARG A 239 -10.23 6.92 10.16
N ALA A 240 -10.44 5.85 9.40
CA ALA A 240 -9.58 5.49 8.28
C ALA A 240 -9.63 6.57 7.18
N VAL A 241 -10.83 7.02 6.82
CA VAL A 241 -11.03 8.12 5.84
C VAL A 241 -10.33 9.41 6.28
N ASP A 242 -10.52 9.84 7.54
CA ASP A 242 -9.86 11.06 8.07
C ASP A 242 -8.33 10.95 7.98
N ARG A 243 -7.75 9.82 8.38
CA ARG A 243 -6.31 9.60 8.35
C ARG A 243 -5.75 9.65 6.92
N LEU A 244 -6.37 8.95 5.98
CA LEU A 244 -5.92 8.87 4.59
C LEU A 244 -6.16 10.19 3.83
N ALA A 245 -7.25 10.89 4.12
CA ALA A 245 -7.50 12.22 3.58
C ALA A 245 -6.43 13.24 4.06
N ARG A 246 -6.04 13.19 5.34
CA ARG A 246 -4.96 14.03 5.89
C ARG A 246 -3.58 13.70 5.31
N ALA A 247 -3.37 12.49 4.79
CA ALA A 247 -2.15 12.16 4.04
C ALA A 247 -2.11 12.81 2.65
N GLY A 248 -3.20 13.47 2.23
CA GLY A 248 -3.30 14.18 0.96
C GLY A 248 -3.91 13.36 -0.18
N ALA A 249 -4.58 12.24 0.12
CA ALA A 249 -5.27 11.48 -0.91
C ALA A 249 -6.30 12.37 -1.66
N HIS A 250 -6.27 12.35 -2.98
CA HIS A 250 -7.18 13.14 -3.81
C HIS A 250 -8.63 12.65 -3.70
N LEU A 251 -8.82 11.36 -3.48
CA LEU A 251 -10.09 10.70 -3.18
C LEU A 251 -9.85 9.57 -2.17
N VAL A 252 -10.90 9.24 -1.41
CA VAL A 252 -10.90 8.08 -0.51
C VAL A 252 -12.12 7.23 -0.86
N ALA A 253 -11.88 5.97 -1.20
CA ALA A 253 -12.87 4.94 -1.46
C ALA A 253 -12.91 3.93 -0.30
N ASP A 254 -13.91 3.08 -0.23
CA ASP A 254 -13.93 2.02 0.79
C ASP A 254 -13.02 0.85 0.40
N SER A 255 -13.02 0.49 -0.88
CA SER A 255 -12.18 -0.59 -1.42
C SER A 255 -11.87 -0.36 -2.90
N VAL A 256 -11.08 -1.26 -3.47
CA VAL A 256 -10.79 -1.28 -4.91
C VAL A 256 -12.05 -1.43 -5.78
N ALA A 257 -13.14 -1.99 -5.25
CA ALA A 257 -14.41 -2.12 -5.97
C ALA A 257 -15.02 -0.77 -6.37
N ASP A 258 -14.73 0.29 -5.62
CA ASP A 258 -15.25 1.64 -5.87
C ASP A 258 -14.38 2.43 -6.87
N LEU A 259 -13.25 1.87 -7.29
CA LEU A 259 -12.27 2.57 -8.11
C LEU A 259 -12.80 3.03 -9.47
N PRO A 260 -13.68 2.30 -10.19
CA PRO A 260 -14.21 2.80 -11.45
C PRO A 260 -14.90 4.18 -11.32
N ALA A 261 -15.61 4.41 -10.23
CA ALA A 261 -16.24 5.72 -9.95
C ALA A 261 -15.18 6.79 -9.60
N ALA A 262 -14.16 6.41 -8.83
CA ALA A 262 -13.05 7.32 -8.50
C ALA A 262 -12.25 7.72 -9.73
N VAL A 263 -11.98 6.79 -10.65
CA VAL A 263 -11.31 7.09 -11.94
C VAL A 263 -12.14 8.07 -12.76
N ALA A 264 -13.45 7.86 -12.89
CA ALA A 264 -14.33 8.80 -13.60
C ALA A 264 -14.32 10.21 -12.98
N ALA A 265 -14.30 10.30 -11.64
CA ALA A 265 -14.21 11.58 -10.95
C ALA A 265 -12.87 12.30 -11.20
N ILE A 266 -11.76 11.55 -11.23
CA ILE A 266 -10.42 12.11 -11.56
C ILE A 266 -10.37 12.56 -13.02
N GLU A 267 -10.89 11.77 -13.94
CA GLU A 267 -10.94 12.16 -15.37
C GLU A 267 -11.76 13.43 -15.59
N ALA A 268 -12.85 13.60 -14.86
CA ALA A 268 -13.63 14.85 -14.86
C ALA A 268 -12.79 16.05 -14.33
N ARG A 269 -11.91 15.85 -13.35
CA ARG A 269 -10.96 16.87 -12.86
C ARG A 269 -9.88 17.17 -13.91
N LEU A 270 -9.30 16.13 -14.53
CA LEU A 270 -8.34 16.28 -15.63
C LEU A 270 -8.94 17.07 -16.81
N ALA A 271 -10.20 16.78 -17.20
CA ALA A 271 -10.90 17.50 -18.26
C ALA A 271 -11.08 19.00 -17.95
N ARG A 272 -11.16 19.37 -16.67
CA ARG A 272 -11.18 20.79 -16.23
C ARG A 272 -9.78 21.41 -16.13
N GLY A 273 -8.73 20.65 -16.43
CA GLY A 273 -7.34 21.10 -16.37
C GLY A 273 -6.77 21.11 -14.95
N GLU A 274 -7.40 20.42 -13.99
CA GLU A 274 -6.84 20.22 -12.65
C GLU A 274 -5.63 19.27 -12.71
N ARG A 275 -4.77 19.33 -11.69
CA ARG A 275 -3.56 18.51 -11.55
C ARG A 275 -3.54 17.82 -10.20
N PRO A 276 -2.80 16.68 -10.11
CA PRO A 276 -2.53 16.04 -8.81
C PRO A 276 -1.81 16.97 -7.84
#